data_f8dd699481155d8e84d0d10f7d07e687
#
_entry.id   f8dd699481155d8e84d0d10f7d07e687
#
_cell.length_a   1.000
_cell.length_b   1.000
_cell.length_c   1.000
_cell.angle_alpha   90.00
_cell.angle_beta   90.00
_cell.angle_gamma   90.00
#
_symmetry.space_group_name_H-M   'P 1'
#
loop_
_entity.id
_entity.type
_entity.pdbx_description
1 polymer ?
#
loop_
_entity_poly.entity_id
_entity_poly.type
_entity_poly.pdbx_seq_one_letter_code
_entity_poly.pdbx_strand_id
1 'polypeptide(L)'
;MNTFSAKDLVTRSCMQIRMFAEHPERKQQPSQMVEYGEKFQRAVADTIPNIVGEEMRGTYTNGCLSIHFSNDIVCPDKIIEVKSVVGNAPEWYLRSSVLQCAFYKSMIMQGFNHLETASFLVNQGYERKAINVLPWINYVLIFGEEKFKIEVESPNAIINFFLRKAEACTDWNLARNFDFVNKHREYEILSDYFKYHMIF
;
A
#
# COMPACT_ATOMS: atom_id res chain seq x y z
N MET A 1 -18.87 10.82 1.19
CA MET A 1 -17.79 10.15 0.41
C MET A 1 -17.26 9.01 1.25
N ASN A 2 -17.27 7.78 0.72
CA ASN A 2 -16.75 6.61 1.43
C ASN A 2 -15.23 6.57 1.32
N THR A 3 -14.55 6.42 2.47
CA THR A 3 -13.10 6.47 2.57
C THR A 3 -12.55 5.10 2.98
N PHE A 4 -11.54 4.62 2.28
CA PHE A 4 -10.91 3.31 2.51
C PHE A 4 -9.39 3.47 2.66
N SER A 5 -8.78 2.58 3.46
CA SER A 5 -7.33 2.39 3.47
C SER A 5 -6.93 1.40 2.38
N ALA A 6 -5.96 1.74 1.56
CA ALA A 6 -5.42 0.83 0.54
C ALA A 6 -4.86 -0.45 1.17
N LYS A 7 -4.21 -0.34 2.34
CA LYS A 7 -3.74 -1.48 3.12
C LYS A 7 -4.90 -2.41 3.51
N ASP A 8 -6.01 -1.84 4.02
CA ASP A 8 -7.18 -2.66 4.40
C ASP A 8 -7.80 -3.33 3.18
N LEU A 9 -7.88 -2.64 2.03
CA LEU A 9 -8.38 -3.23 0.78
C LEU A 9 -7.55 -4.44 0.31
N VAL A 10 -6.24 -4.42 0.52
CA VAL A 10 -5.37 -5.54 0.15
C VAL A 10 -5.42 -6.68 1.17
N THR A 11 -5.42 -6.35 2.47
CA THR A 11 -5.17 -7.35 3.52
C THR A 11 -6.44 -7.92 4.16
N ARG A 12 -7.62 -7.33 3.89
CA ARG A 12 -8.89 -7.71 4.51
C ARG A 12 -9.96 -8.07 3.48
N SER A 13 -10.90 -8.91 3.86
CA SER A 13 -12.11 -9.14 3.09
C SER A 13 -13.06 -7.92 3.17
N CYS A 14 -13.97 -7.78 2.20
CA CYS A 14 -14.99 -6.73 2.24
C CYS A 14 -15.86 -6.80 3.50
N MET A 15 -16.22 -8.01 3.92
CA MET A 15 -16.98 -8.23 5.15
C MET A 15 -16.23 -7.74 6.39
N GLN A 16 -14.91 -7.98 6.46
CA GLN A 16 -14.08 -7.49 7.56
C GLN A 16 -13.96 -5.95 7.54
N ILE A 17 -13.80 -5.35 6.36
CA ILE A 17 -13.73 -3.89 6.21
C ILE A 17 -15.03 -3.26 6.73
N ARG A 18 -16.19 -3.78 6.34
CA ARG A 18 -17.48 -3.28 6.83
C ARG A 18 -17.64 -3.47 8.34
N MET A 19 -17.34 -4.65 8.84
CA MET A 19 -17.41 -4.92 10.28
C MET A 19 -16.58 -3.89 11.08
N PHE A 20 -15.36 -3.55 10.63
CA PHE A 20 -14.53 -2.57 11.30
C PHE A 20 -14.99 -1.11 11.10
N ALA A 21 -15.70 -0.82 10.01
CA ALA A 21 -16.32 0.48 9.82
C ALA A 21 -17.50 0.71 10.78
N GLU A 22 -18.30 -0.33 11.02
CA GLU A 22 -19.44 -0.29 11.96
C GLU A 22 -19.01 -0.49 13.43
N HIS A 23 -17.89 -1.19 13.67
CA HIS A 23 -17.36 -1.54 14.98
C HIS A 23 -15.85 -1.26 15.06
N PRO A 24 -15.42 0.01 15.07
CA PRO A 24 -14.01 0.39 15.08
C PRO A 24 -13.23 -0.13 16.30
N GLU A 25 -13.92 -0.37 17.42
CA GLU A 25 -13.36 -0.96 18.63
C GLU A 25 -12.81 -2.39 18.43
N ARG A 26 -13.28 -3.09 17.40
CA ARG A 26 -12.80 -4.43 17.03
C ARG A 26 -11.50 -4.43 16.21
N LYS A 27 -11.04 -3.26 15.79
CA LYS A 27 -9.79 -3.08 15.03
C LYS A 27 -8.58 -2.98 15.99
N GLN A 28 -8.47 -3.92 16.94
CA GLN A 28 -7.32 -3.94 17.84
C GLN A 28 -6.09 -4.52 17.15
N GLN A 29 -4.98 -3.78 17.19
CA GLN A 29 -3.65 -4.31 16.89
C GLN A 29 -2.90 -4.56 18.20
N PRO A 30 -2.18 -5.67 18.33
CA PRO A 30 -1.28 -5.88 19.47
C PRO A 30 -0.22 -4.78 19.49
N SER A 31 -0.17 -4.01 20.57
CA SER A 31 0.74 -2.87 20.71
C SER A 31 2.22 -3.23 20.51
N GLN A 32 2.64 -4.41 20.98
CA GLN A 32 4.02 -4.89 20.83
C GLN A 32 4.44 -5.15 19.37
N MET A 33 3.53 -5.65 18.52
CA MET A 33 3.84 -5.88 17.10
C MET A 33 3.95 -4.56 16.33
N VAL A 34 3.15 -3.58 16.69
CA VAL A 34 3.25 -2.23 16.09
C VAL A 34 4.59 -1.59 16.47
N GLU A 35 4.94 -1.61 17.76
CA GLU A 35 6.21 -1.06 18.24
C GLU A 35 7.43 -1.73 17.59
N TYR A 36 7.39 -3.06 17.41
CA TYR A 36 8.43 -3.78 16.70
C TYR A 36 8.54 -3.34 15.24
N GLY A 37 7.40 -3.21 14.55
CA GLY A 37 7.34 -2.73 13.17
C GLY A 37 7.93 -1.34 13.00
N GLU A 38 7.58 -0.40 13.88
CA GLU A 38 8.10 0.97 13.88
C GLU A 38 9.61 1.02 14.13
N LYS A 39 10.12 0.23 15.09
CA LYS A 39 11.55 0.12 15.35
C LYS A 39 12.31 -0.44 14.15
N PHE A 40 11.76 -1.47 13.50
CA PHE A 40 12.35 -2.05 12.30
C PHE A 40 12.35 -1.06 11.13
N GLN A 41 11.24 -0.37 10.88
CA GLN A 41 11.15 0.66 9.84
C GLN A 41 12.19 1.77 10.06
N ARG A 42 12.34 2.24 11.29
CA ARG A 42 13.35 3.26 11.65
C ARG A 42 14.77 2.74 11.42
N ALA A 43 15.07 1.50 11.84
CA ALA A 43 16.38 0.90 11.61
C ALA A 43 16.70 0.76 10.12
N VAL A 44 15.71 0.45 9.29
CA VAL A 44 15.84 0.42 7.82
C VAL A 44 16.10 1.84 7.30
N ALA A 45 15.32 2.84 7.75
CA ALA A 45 15.49 4.23 7.33
C ALA A 45 16.90 4.75 7.64
N ASP A 46 17.45 4.45 8.83
CA ASP A 46 18.79 4.86 9.23
C ASP A 46 19.91 4.33 8.30
N THR A 47 19.65 3.28 7.53
CA THR A 47 20.61 2.72 6.56
C THR A 47 20.50 3.31 5.15
N ILE A 48 19.47 4.12 4.87
CA ILE A 48 19.17 4.61 3.53
C ILE A 48 19.64 6.05 3.39
N PRO A 49 20.55 6.34 2.45
CA PRO A 49 20.94 7.72 2.17
C PRO A 49 19.87 8.46 1.38
N ASN A 50 19.82 9.78 1.56
CA ASN A 50 18.99 10.70 0.77
C ASN A 50 17.49 10.43 0.84
N ILE A 51 16.97 10.13 2.03
CA ILE A 51 15.52 10.05 2.25
C ILE A 51 14.89 11.41 1.96
N VAL A 52 13.84 11.42 1.16
CA VAL A 52 13.01 12.60 0.85
C VAL A 52 11.92 12.80 1.89
N GLY A 53 11.33 11.70 2.36
CA GLY A 53 10.31 11.72 3.41
C GLY A 53 9.96 10.31 3.90
N GLU A 54 9.38 10.27 5.10
CA GLU A 54 8.85 9.06 5.73
C GLU A 54 7.35 9.20 5.92
N GLU A 55 6.61 8.07 5.88
CA GLU A 55 5.16 8.01 6.06
C GLU A 55 4.37 9.00 5.17
N MET A 56 4.83 9.16 3.96
CA MET A 56 4.20 10.07 3.00
C MET A 56 2.86 9.53 2.53
N ARG A 57 1.84 10.34 2.75
CA ARG A 57 0.45 9.98 2.46
C ARG A 57 0.04 10.41 1.06
N GLY A 58 -0.79 9.59 0.44
CA GLY A 58 -1.48 9.90 -0.80
C GLY A 58 -2.96 9.50 -0.71
N THR A 59 -3.77 10.11 -1.58
CA THR A 59 -5.19 9.82 -1.68
C THR A 59 -5.58 9.67 -3.15
N TYR A 60 -6.24 8.61 -3.47
CA TYR A 60 -6.89 8.42 -4.77
C TYR A 60 -8.38 8.68 -4.61
N THR A 61 -8.96 9.55 -5.45
CA THR A 61 -10.38 9.85 -5.42
C THR A 61 -11.02 9.52 -6.77
N ASN A 62 -12.11 8.76 -6.74
CA ASN A 62 -12.92 8.46 -7.90
C ASN A 62 -14.41 8.58 -7.52
N GLY A 63 -15.07 9.63 -8.01
CA GLY A 63 -16.48 9.89 -7.71
C GLY A 63 -16.75 9.99 -6.21
N CYS A 64 -17.49 9.01 -5.67
CA CYS A 64 -17.88 8.95 -4.26
C CYS A 64 -16.90 8.15 -3.38
N LEU A 65 -15.81 7.63 -3.96
CA LEU A 65 -14.82 6.83 -3.26
C LEU A 65 -13.51 7.59 -3.06
N SER A 66 -12.89 7.38 -1.92
CA SER A 66 -11.55 7.88 -1.61
C SER A 66 -10.72 6.76 -1.01
N ILE A 67 -9.53 6.53 -1.55
CA ILE A 67 -8.60 5.50 -1.09
C ILE A 67 -7.32 6.20 -0.62
N HIS A 68 -7.01 6.06 0.67
CA HIS A 68 -5.80 6.59 1.27
C HIS A 68 -4.72 5.51 1.34
N PHE A 69 -3.49 5.92 1.07
CA PHE A 69 -2.30 5.08 1.25
C PHE A 69 -1.18 5.89 1.91
N SER A 70 -0.23 5.19 2.52
CA SER A 70 0.96 5.79 3.11
C SER A 70 2.18 5.00 2.66
N ASN A 71 3.20 5.70 2.18
CA ASN A 71 4.48 5.11 1.80
C ASN A 71 5.43 5.23 2.99
N ASP A 72 6.06 4.13 3.39
CA ASP A 72 6.92 4.12 4.59
C ASP A 72 8.15 5.01 4.40
N ILE A 73 8.90 4.85 3.29
CA ILE A 73 10.09 5.66 2.99
C ILE A 73 10.08 6.06 1.51
N VAL A 74 10.35 7.33 1.25
CA VAL A 74 10.45 7.89 -0.10
C VAL A 74 11.85 8.42 -0.34
N CYS A 75 12.46 7.98 -1.44
CA CYS A 75 13.76 8.41 -1.94
C CYS A 75 13.61 9.07 -3.31
N PRO A 76 14.62 9.79 -3.83
CA PRO A 76 14.56 10.41 -5.16
C PRO A 76 14.38 9.42 -6.32
N ASP A 77 14.84 8.18 -6.14
CA ASP A 77 14.87 7.12 -7.17
C ASP A 77 13.99 5.90 -6.86
N LYS A 78 13.41 5.84 -5.65
CA LYS A 78 12.60 4.70 -5.22
C LYS A 78 11.68 5.04 -4.07
N ILE A 79 10.62 4.25 -3.95
CA ILE A 79 9.75 4.20 -2.77
C ILE A 79 9.94 2.85 -2.12
N ILE A 80 10.04 2.83 -0.81
CA ILE A 80 10.32 1.63 -0.02
C ILE A 80 9.15 1.39 0.91
N GLU A 81 8.55 0.23 0.81
CA GLU A 81 7.60 -0.31 1.79
C GLU A 81 8.35 -1.28 2.68
N VAL A 82 8.18 -1.15 3.98
CA VAL A 82 8.89 -1.95 4.98
C VAL A 82 7.93 -2.91 5.65
N LYS A 83 8.27 -4.18 5.64
CA LYS A 83 7.53 -5.23 6.35
C LYS A 83 8.47 -5.95 7.30
N SER A 84 8.16 -5.90 8.58
CA SER A 84 8.89 -6.64 9.60
C SER A 84 8.38 -8.09 9.71
N VAL A 85 9.32 -9.00 9.80
CA VAL A 85 9.05 -10.42 10.07
C VAL A 85 10.15 -11.01 10.93
N VAL A 86 9.79 -11.95 11.79
CA VAL A 86 10.74 -12.75 12.58
C VAL A 86 10.78 -14.16 11.98
N GLY A 87 11.93 -14.54 11.44
CA GLY A 87 12.11 -15.80 10.72
C GLY A 87 11.60 -15.73 9.28
N ASN A 88 11.20 -16.86 8.72
CA ASN A 88 10.71 -16.92 7.35
C ASN A 88 9.29 -16.35 7.24
N ALA A 89 9.10 -15.49 6.28
CA ALA A 89 7.79 -14.95 5.98
C ALA A 89 6.84 -16.01 5.45
N PRO A 90 5.61 -16.12 5.97
CA PRO A 90 4.59 -16.94 5.35
C PRO A 90 4.29 -16.45 3.93
N GLU A 91 4.10 -17.35 2.98
CA GLU A 91 3.85 -17.00 1.58
C GLU A 91 2.66 -16.04 1.40
N TRP A 92 1.57 -16.23 2.13
CA TRP A 92 0.41 -15.36 2.08
C TRP A 92 0.75 -13.91 2.51
N TYR A 93 1.68 -13.73 3.44
CA TYR A 93 2.11 -12.40 3.90
C TYR A 93 2.99 -11.72 2.85
N LEU A 94 3.93 -12.46 2.24
CA LEU A 94 4.71 -11.95 1.11
C LEU A 94 3.78 -11.54 -0.05
N ARG A 95 2.86 -12.41 -0.47
CA ARG A 95 1.90 -12.13 -1.56
C ARG A 95 1.07 -10.87 -1.29
N SER A 96 0.53 -10.71 -0.09
CA SER A 96 -0.24 -9.52 0.26
C SER A 96 0.62 -8.26 0.31
N SER A 97 1.86 -8.36 0.76
CA SER A 97 2.80 -7.23 0.82
C SER A 97 3.22 -6.76 -0.58
N VAL A 98 3.54 -7.71 -1.47
CA VAL A 98 3.84 -7.42 -2.89
C VAL A 98 2.64 -6.78 -3.59
N LEU A 99 1.44 -7.32 -3.36
CA LEU A 99 0.21 -6.77 -3.93
C LEU A 99 -0.08 -5.36 -3.41
N GLN A 100 0.20 -5.07 -2.13
CA GLN A 100 0.11 -3.73 -1.56
C GLN A 100 1.04 -2.76 -2.28
N CYS A 101 2.30 -3.14 -2.49
CA CYS A 101 3.27 -2.33 -3.22
C CYS A 101 2.83 -2.10 -4.68
N ALA A 102 2.35 -3.14 -5.36
CA ALA A 102 1.84 -3.03 -6.74
C ALA A 102 0.65 -2.07 -6.82
N PHE A 103 -0.26 -2.10 -5.85
CA PHE A 103 -1.41 -1.19 -5.80
C PHE A 103 -0.97 0.25 -5.52
N TYR A 104 -0.08 0.49 -4.57
CA TYR A 104 0.45 1.83 -4.28
C TYR A 104 1.17 2.41 -5.49
N LYS A 105 2.07 1.64 -6.11
CA LYS A 105 2.76 2.05 -7.34
C LYS A 105 1.79 2.36 -8.47
N SER A 106 0.74 1.54 -8.63
CA SER A 106 -0.29 1.78 -9.65
C SER A 106 -0.99 3.13 -9.46
N MET A 107 -1.35 3.49 -8.22
CA MET A 107 -1.97 4.78 -7.91
C MET A 107 -0.99 5.94 -8.20
N ILE A 108 0.27 5.80 -7.81
CA ILE A 108 1.30 6.82 -8.06
C ILE A 108 1.54 7.00 -9.57
N MET A 109 1.63 5.92 -10.34
CA MET A 109 1.83 5.96 -11.80
C MET A 109 0.68 6.65 -12.54
N GLN A 110 -0.53 6.62 -11.99
CA GLN A 110 -1.68 7.34 -12.55
C GLN A 110 -1.71 8.82 -12.19
N GLY A 111 -0.70 9.33 -11.49
CA GLY A 111 -0.55 10.75 -11.18
C GLY A 111 -1.51 11.26 -10.12
N PHE A 112 -2.13 10.38 -9.36
CA PHE A 112 -3.05 10.78 -8.29
C PHE A 112 -2.28 11.26 -7.07
N ASN A 113 -2.49 12.53 -6.72
CA ASN A 113 -2.07 13.21 -5.49
C ASN A 113 -0.62 13.68 -5.38
N HIS A 114 -0.04 14.12 -6.45
CA HIS A 114 1.18 14.91 -6.36
C HIS A 114 1.02 16.15 -5.45
N LEU A 115 -0.17 16.73 -5.38
CA LEU A 115 -0.41 17.93 -4.58
C LEU A 115 -0.35 17.65 -3.07
N GLU A 116 -0.95 16.57 -2.57
CA GLU A 116 -0.87 16.22 -1.15
C GLU A 116 0.54 15.80 -0.76
N THR A 117 1.18 15.01 -1.60
CA THR A 117 2.59 14.63 -1.44
C THR A 117 3.47 15.89 -1.44
N ALA A 118 3.20 16.85 -2.35
CA ALA A 118 3.89 18.13 -2.41
C ALA A 118 3.71 18.93 -1.12
N SER A 119 2.49 19.02 -0.62
CA SER A 119 2.19 19.75 0.60
C SER A 119 2.87 19.14 1.82
N PHE A 120 2.89 17.81 1.90
CA PHE A 120 3.57 17.10 2.96
C PHE A 120 5.10 17.33 2.91
N LEU A 121 5.72 17.22 1.75
CA LEU A 121 7.15 17.49 1.56
C LEU A 121 7.53 18.92 1.93
N VAL A 122 6.73 19.90 1.53
CA VAL A 122 6.96 21.30 1.91
C VAL A 122 6.89 21.48 3.43
N ASN A 123 5.91 20.87 4.09
CA ASN A 123 5.79 20.91 5.54
C ASN A 123 6.95 20.24 6.27
N GLN A 124 7.60 19.25 5.63
CA GLN A 124 8.81 18.60 6.16
C GLN A 124 10.11 19.33 5.76
N GLY A 125 10.04 20.43 5.03
CA GLY A 125 11.20 21.19 4.57
C GLY A 125 11.88 20.62 3.32
N TYR A 126 11.26 19.68 2.61
CA TYR A 126 11.80 19.12 1.38
C TYR A 126 11.42 19.95 0.15
N GLU A 127 12.28 19.92 -0.88
CA GLU A 127 12.02 20.66 -2.12
C GLU A 127 10.97 19.97 -3.01
N ARG A 128 10.08 20.75 -3.61
CA ARG A 128 9.04 20.26 -4.55
C ARG A 128 9.60 19.47 -5.74
N LYS A 129 10.85 19.71 -6.13
CA LYS A 129 11.51 18.99 -7.23
C LYS A 129 11.55 17.48 -7.03
N ALA A 130 11.67 17.01 -5.80
CA ALA A 130 11.71 15.58 -5.50
C ALA A 130 10.42 14.86 -5.89
N ILE A 131 9.28 15.55 -5.92
CA ILE A 131 7.97 14.96 -6.22
C ILE A 131 7.80 14.63 -7.70
N ASN A 132 8.40 15.42 -8.58
CA ASN A 132 8.30 15.24 -10.04
C ASN A 132 8.93 13.92 -10.53
N VAL A 133 9.75 13.27 -9.69
CA VAL A 133 10.37 11.99 -10.01
C VAL A 133 9.60 10.78 -9.45
N LEU A 134 8.63 11.00 -8.55
CA LEU A 134 7.87 9.92 -7.91
C LEU A 134 7.20 8.93 -8.89
N PRO A 135 6.55 9.35 -10.00
CA PRO A 135 5.93 8.42 -10.94
C PRO A 135 6.90 7.43 -11.59
N TRP A 136 8.17 7.79 -11.66
CA TRP A 136 9.23 7.01 -12.31
C TRP A 136 10.04 6.15 -11.35
N ILE A 137 9.74 6.27 -10.05
CA ILE A 137 10.48 5.58 -9.01
C ILE A 137 10.17 4.08 -9.00
N ASN A 138 11.21 3.28 -8.82
CA ASN A 138 11.08 1.86 -8.56
C ASN A 138 10.51 1.64 -7.15
N TYR A 139 9.46 0.86 -7.04
CA TYR A 139 8.93 0.44 -5.75
C TYR A 139 9.73 -0.76 -5.23
N VAL A 140 10.25 -0.65 -4.02
CA VAL A 140 11.04 -1.71 -3.35
C VAL A 140 10.29 -2.15 -2.09
N LEU A 141 10.15 -3.44 -1.91
CA LEU A 141 9.66 -4.05 -0.69
C LEU A 141 10.85 -4.60 0.11
N ILE A 142 11.00 -4.16 1.36
CA ILE A 142 11.92 -4.78 2.32
C ILE A 142 11.11 -5.68 3.23
N PHE A 143 11.48 -6.96 3.26
CA PHE A 143 10.81 -7.97 4.02
C PHE A 143 11.82 -8.69 4.93
N GLY A 144 11.88 -8.31 6.19
CA GLY A 144 12.99 -8.70 7.05
C GLY A 144 14.31 -8.16 6.49
N GLU A 145 15.19 -9.05 6.05
CA GLU A 145 16.46 -8.70 5.39
C GLU A 145 16.39 -8.78 3.86
N GLU A 146 15.32 -9.35 3.31
CA GLU A 146 15.15 -9.52 1.87
C GLU A 146 14.59 -8.26 1.22
N LYS A 147 15.03 -7.97 0.01
CA LYS A 147 14.57 -6.82 -0.78
C LYS A 147 14.01 -7.29 -2.12
N PHE A 148 12.81 -6.79 -2.46
CA PHE A 148 12.13 -7.12 -3.70
C PHE A 148 11.80 -5.84 -4.47
N LYS A 149 12.18 -5.79 -5.74
CA LYS A 149 11.75 -4.75 -6.66
C LYS A 149 10.39 -5.11 -7.24
N ILE A 150 9.46 -4.15 -7.22
CA ILE A 150 8.11 -4.32 -7.76
C ILE A 150 7.98 -3.56 -9.07
N GLU A 151 7.59 -4.25 -10.14
CA GLU A 151 7.30 -3.71 -11.46
C GLU A 151 5.81 -3.88 -11.76
N VAL A 152 5.16 -2.81 -12.21
CA VAL A 152 3.73 -2.82 -12.55
C VAL A 152 3.59 -2.67 -14.05
N GLU A 153 2.92 -3.63 -14.69
CA GLU A 153 2.69 -3.66 -16.14
C GLU A 153 1.34 -3.04 -16.51
N SER A 154 0.32 -3.25 -15.70
CA SER A 154 -1.05 -2.76 -15.96
C SER A 154 -1.65 -2.06 -14.76
N PRO A 155 -1.26 -0.81 -14.45
CA PRO A 155 -1.74 -0.08 -13.27
C PRO A 155 -3.27 0.07 -13.24
N ASN A 156 -3.90 0.31 -14.40
CA ASN A 156 -5.36 0.45 -14.49
C ASN A 156 -6.11 -0.83 -14.10
N ALA A 157 -5.59 -2.00 -14.42
CA ALA A 157 -6.23 -3.27 -14.07
C ALA A 157 -6.24 -3.47 -12.54
N ILE A 158 -5.12 -3.16 -11.90
CA ILE A 158 -4.98 -3.24 -10.44
C ILE A 158 -5.89 -2.23 -9.75
N ILE A 159 -5.87 -0.97 -10.17
CA ILE A 159 -6.72 0.08 -9.61
C ILE A 159 -8.21 -0.28 -9.76
N ASN A 160 -8.64 -0.68 -10.95
CA ASN A 160 -10.03 -1.03 -11.21
C ASN A 160 -10.52 -2.21 -10.37
N PHE A 161 -9.66 -3.18 -10.09
CA PHE A 161 -9.99 -4.28 -9.18
C PHE A 161 -10.28 -3.76 -7.77
N PHE A 162 -9.39 -2.92 -7.21
CA PHE A 162 -9.56 -2.40 -5.86
C PHE A 162 -10.67 -1.35 -5.75
N LEU A 163 -10.97 -0.60 -6.82
CA LEU A 163 -12.15 0.25 -6.86
C LEU A 163 -13.44 -0.58 -6.75
N ARG A 164 -13.58 -1.65 -7.54
CA ARG A 164 -14.73 -2.58 -7.43
C ARG A 164 -14.82 -3.22 -6.05
N LYS A 165 -13.67 -3.56 -5.44
CA LYS A 165 -13.64 -4.03 -4.06
C LYS A 165 -14.13 -2.97 -3.08
N ALA A 166 -13.67 -1.73 -3.20
CA ALA A 166 -14.10 -0.61 -2.37
C ALA A 166 -15.60 -0.34 -2.51
N GLU A 167 -16.13 -0.35 -3.76
CA GLU A 167 -17.57 -0.24 -4.02
C GLU A 167 -18.34 -1.37 -3.34
N ALA A 168 -17.90 -2.61 -3.48
CA ALA A 168 -18.53 -3.75 -2.83
C ALA A 168 -18.55 -3.61 -1.29
N CYS A 169 -17.50 -3.03 -0.70
CA CYS A 169 -17.44 -2.78 0.74
C CYS A 169 -18.48 -1.77 1.24
N THR A 170 -19.20 -1.06 0.37
CA THR A 170 -20.23 -0.09 0.79
C THR A 170 -21.57 -0.72 1.17
N ASP A 171 -21.82 -1.97 0.81
CA ASP A 171 -23.07 -2.71 1.06
C ASP A 171 -22.78 -4.15 1.53
N TRP A 172 -23.57 -4.69 2.48
CA TRP A 172 -23.36 -6.03 3.04
C TRP A 172 -23.55 -7.16 2.01
N ASN A 173 -24.53 -7.04 1.13
CA ASN A 173 -24.79 -8.08 0.12
C ASN A 173 -23.71 -8.07 -0.96
N LEU A 174 -23.31 -6.87 -1.40
CA LEU A 174 -22.20 -6.72 -2.35
C LEU A 174 -20.89 -7.23 -1.76
N ALA A 175 -20.61 -6.90 -0.50
CA ALA A 175 -19.42 -7.37 0.21
C ALA A 175 -19.36 -8.90 0.30
N ARG A 176 -20.49 -9.53 0.66
CA ARG A 176 -20.60 -11.00 0.72
C ARG A 176 -20.35 -11.64 -0.64
N ASN A 177 -20.97 -11.10 -1.68
CA ASN A 177 -20.82 -11.61 -3.04
C ASN A 177 -19.40 -11.44 -3.56
N PHE A 178 -18.76 -10.28 -3.32
CA PHE A 178 -17.39 -10.04 -3.70
C PHE A 178 -16.43 -11.02 -3.01
N ASP A 179 -16.58 -11.19 -1.69
CA ASP A 179 -15.75 -12.11 -0.91
C ASP A 179 -15.97 -13.57 -1.33
N PHE A 180 -17.19 -13.96 -1.66
CA PHE A 180 -17.47 -15.32 -2.15
C PHE A 180 -16.69 -15.65 -3.42
N VAL A 181 -16.57 -14.68 -4.34
CA VAL A 181 -15.91 -14.89 -5.65
C VAL A 181 -14.38 -14.70 -5.53
N ASN A 182 -13.91 -13.71 -4.77
CA ASN A 182 -12.55 -13.20 -4.90
C ASN A 182 -11.68 -13.39 -3.63
N LYS A 183 -12.27 -13.65 -2.46
CA LYS A 183 -11.52 -13.72 -1.20
C LYS A 183 -10.35 -14.71 -1.27
N HIS A 184 -9.18 -14.23 -0.88
CA HIS A 184 -7.91 -14.96 -0.90
C HIS A 184 -7.38 -15.31 -2.31
N ARG A 185 -7.99 -14.76 -3.35
CA ARG A 185 -7.56 -14.96 -4.74
C ARG A 185 -7.12 -13.66 -5.41
N GLU A 186 -7.10 -12.55 -4.68
CA GLU A 186 -6.75 -11.26 -5.24
C GLU A 186 -5.34 -11.28 -5.84
N TYR A 187 -4.40 -11.97 -5.19
CA TYR A 187 -3.05 -12.10 -5.71
C TYR A 187 -3.04 -12.87 -7.04
N GLU A 188 -3.68 -14.02 -7.12
CA GLU A 188 -3.75 -14.85 -8.33
C GLU A 188 -4.46 -14.12 -9.48
N ILE A 189 -5.54 -13.38 -9.18
CA ILE A 189 -6.29 -12.58 -10.17
C ILE A 189 -5.45 -11.45 -10.74
N LEU A 190 -4.55 -10.87 -9.94
CA LEU A 190 -3.78 -9.69 -10.30
C LEU A 190 -2.32 -10.00 -10.68
N SER A 191 -1.84 -11.23 -10.49
CA SER A 191 -0.44 -11.60 -10.69
C SER A 191 0.09 -11.38 -12.10
N ASP A 192 -0.79 -11.37 -13.11
CA ASP A 192 -0.41 -11.10 -14.51
C ASP A 192 -0.16 -9.61 -14.80
N TYR A 193 -0.48 -8.71 -13.85
CA TYR A 193 -0.38 -7.26 -14.06
C TYR A 193 0.82 -6.62 -13.34
N PHE A 194 1.61 -7.40 -12.62
CA PHE A 194 2.83 -6.94 -11.97
C PHE A 194 3.85 -8.07 -11.82
N LYS A 195 5.11 -7.71 -11.65
CA LYS A 195 6.21 -8.63 -11.35
C LYS A 195 6.96 -8.16 -10.13
N TYR A 196 7.59 -9.08 -9.43
CA TYR A 196 8.57 -8.77 -8.41
C TYR A 196 9.76 -9.73 -8.50
N HIS A 197 10.91 -9.24 -8.13
CA HIS A 197 12.13 -10.03 -8.07
C HIS A 197 13.02 -9.56 -6.95
N MET A 198 13.77 -10.51 -6.39
CA MET A 198 14.71 -10.23 -5.30
C MET A 198 15.85 -9.34 -5.82
N ILE A 199 16.25 -8.36 -4.99
CA ILE A 199 17.39 -7.48 -5.26
C ILE A 199 18.52 -7.91 -4.30
N PHE A 200 19.67 -8.25 -4.87
CA PHE A 200 20.87 -8.61 -4.12
C PHE A 200 21.70 -7.39 -3.77
#